data_927a9c384fdb141221c9cb75abbe01f5
#
_entry.id   927a9c384fdb141221c9cb75abbe01f5
#
_cell.length_a   1.000
_cell.length_b   1.000
_cell.length_c   1.000
_cell.angle_alpha   90.00
_cell.angle_beta   90.00
_cell.angle_gamma   90.00
#
_symmetry.space_group_name_H-M   'P 1'
#
loop_
_entity.id
_entity.type
_entity.pdbx_description
1 polymer ?
#
loop_
_entity_poly.entity_id
_entity_poly.type
_entity_poly.pdbx_seq_one_letter_code
_entity_poly.pdbx_strand_id
1 'polypeptide(L)'
;LAIMKKYMDADQKVRIQYESKYAGSANYWKNSMGMNKCIDSIGLIRQKAEYEGKIRNWLATQPKKDASIDVDFNKLEQLYAQNRPLIKVISYWSEAFNRTTEFFTRATNVGTNMPLKGSANNPKAQYVEFADNSDKWNYALDKELTAAMLENYAKVVPAEYHPAFFQTVAKKFGGNFYKYTDWLYKNSKLLKNGEKFYPNDRKKFLKDPGVVVGEELVNVYKAVQTKALQLRGEIKAQEKKLTEAKLQMEMDLPHYSDANFTMRLSYGQVGGYKIGGFNSGYYTTAESIVEKFKQANKVADYKAEPIMMKLLSSNDYGPYADKTSGQLQLCFLTNNDITGGNSGSPMFNGKGELIGLAFDGNWDSLSSGINFDRELARCIGVDIRFVLFMMDKWGHADRLIKEINAK
;
A
#
# COMPACT_ATOMS: atom_id res chain seq x y z
N LEU A 1 -6.53 5.67 12.66
CA LEU A 1 -6.06 4.65 13.61
C LEU A 1 -6.59 4.90 15.03
N ALA A 2 -6.46 6.10 15.61
CA ALA A 2 -6.89 6.39 16.99
C ALA A 2 -8.38 6.09 17.24
N ILE A 3 -9.26 6.48 16.31
CA ILE A 3 -10.69 6.19 16.42
C ILE A 3 -10.95 4.67 16.40
N MET A 4 -10.37 3.93 15.45
CA MET A 4 -10.52 2.47 15.42
C MET A 4 -10.04 1.83 16.71
N LYS A 5 -8.85 2.23 17.19
CA LYS A 5 -8.28 1.68 18.44
C LYS A 5 -9.19 1.92 19.63
N LYS A 6 -9.75 3.12 19.79
CA LYS A 6 -10.71 3.47 20.86
C LYS A 6 -11.88 2.47 20.92
N TYR A 7 -12.49 2.16 19.79
CA TYR A 7 -13.63 1.24 19.73
C TYR A 7 -13.22 -0.23 19.89
N MET A 8 -12.07 -0.62 19.34
CA MET A 8 -11.52 -1.97 19.47
C MET A 8 -11.11 -2.29 20.91
N ASP A 9 -10.60 -1.31 21.65
CA ASP A 9 -10.23 -1.49 23.06
C ASP A 9 -11.47 -1.56 23.97
N ALA A 10 -12.60 -0.99 23.56
CA ALA A 10 -13.83 -0.99 24.32
C ALA A 10 -14.71 -2.24 24.08
N ASP A 11 -14.59 -2.90 22.93
CA ASP A 11 -15.47 -4.02 22.55
C ASP A 11 -14.72 -5.07 21.71
N GLN A 12 -14.68 -6.30 22.22
CA GLN A 12 -14.02 -7.44 21.57
C GLN A 12 -14.67 -7.78 20.20
N LYS A 13 -15.98 -7.61 20.04
CA LYS A 13 -16.65 -7.83 18.76
C LYS A 13 -16.16 -6.83 17.72
N VAL A 14 -16.02 -5.57 18.10
CA VAL A 14 -15.47 -4.51 17.23
C VAL A 14 -14.01 -4.81 16.89
N ARG A 15 -13.24 -5.33 17.83
CA ARG A 15 -11.86 -5.76 17.57
C ARG A 15 -11.81 -6.82 16.47
N ILE A 16 -12.61 -7.87 16.56
CA ILE A 16 -12.71 -8.93 15.54
C ILE A 16 -13.08 -8.35 14.16
N GLN A 17 -14.00 -7.40 14.12
CA GLN A 17 -14.45 -6.76 12.88
C GLN A 17 -13.39 -5.87 12.21
N TYR A 18 -12.55 -5.20 13.00
CA TYR A 18 -11.68 -4.12 12.50
C TYR A 18 -10.18 -4.36 12.63
N GLU A 19 -9.73 -5.41 13.33
CA GLU A 19 -8.30 -5.62 13.60
C GLU A 19 -7.46 -5.75 12.32
N SER A 20 -7.94 -6.52 11.34
CA SER A 20 -7.28 -6.64 10.05
C SER A 20 -7.19 -5.30 9.30
N LYS A 21 -8.27 -4.52 9.31
CA LYS A 21 -8.31 -3.19 8.68
C LYS A 21 -7.40 -2.19 9.40
N TYR A 22 -7.39 -2.26 10.72
CA TYR A 22 -6.47 -1.46 11.56
C TYR A 22 -5.01 -1.79 11.27
N ALA A 23 -4.66 -3.08 11.26
CA ALA A 23 -3.31 -3.55 10.98
C ALA A 23 -2.85 -3.13 9.59
N GLY A 24 -3.69 -3.31 8.55
CA GLY A 24 -3.38 -2.86 7.19
C GLY A 24 -3.16 -1.36 7.10
N SER A 25 -4.03 -0.55 7.73
CA SER A 25 -3.89 0.91 7.75
C SER A 25 -2.66 1.36 8.54
N ALA A 26 -2.32 0.68 9.64
CA ALA A 26 -1.13 0.98 10.44
C ALA A 26 0.16 0.65 9.67
N ASN A 27 0.17 -0.48 8.96
CA ASN A 27 1.30 -0.87 8.12
C ASN A 27 1.53 0.14 6.98
N TYR A 28 0.47 0.52 6.26
CA TYR A 28 0.54 1.53 5.20
C TYR A 28 1.06 2.88 5.72
N TRP A 29 0.58 3.34 6.88
CA TRP A 29 1.05 4.56 7.52
C TRP A 29 2.53 4.48 7.89
N LYS A 30 2.97 3.38 8.53
CA LYS A 30 4.37 3.16 8.88
C LYS A 30 5.27 3.12 7.65
N ASN A 31 4.84 2.41 6.59
CA ASN A 31 5.55 2.38 5.31
C ASN A 31 5.74 3.78 4.72
N SER A 32 4.68 4.58 4.66
CA SER A 32 4.75 5.95 4.14
C SER A 32 5.67 6.85 4.96
N MET A 33 5.65 6.72 6.29
CA MET A 33 6.58 7.45 7.18
C MET A 33 8.03 7.01 6.96
N GLY A 34 8.26 5.70 6.85
CA GLY A 34 9.58 5.15 6.59
C GLY A 34 10.14 5.61 5.25
N MET A 35 9.33 5.58 4.20
CA MET A 35 9.72 6.07 2.87
C MET A 35 10.11 7.56 2.91
N ASN A 36 9.32 8.42 3.54
CA ASN A 36 9.65 9.83 3.70
C ASN A 36 10.98 10.02 4.44
N LYS A 37 11.20 9.28 5.53
CA LYS A 37 12.46 9.32 6.27
C LYS A 37 13.65 8.86 5.41
N CYS A 38 13.49 7.80 4.61
CA CYS A 38 14.53 7.33 3.70
C CYS A 38 14.88 8.39 2.65
N ILE A 39 13.89 9.03 2.02
CA ILE A 39 14.09 10.10 1.04
C ILE A 39 15.02 11.19 1.59
N ASP A 40 14.77 11.61 2.83
CA ASP A 40 15.57 12.64 3.49
C ASP A 40 16.97 12.13 3.87
N SER A 41 17.05 10.92 4.46
CA SER A 41 18.31 10.38 5.00
C SER A 41 19.34 10.07 3.92
N ILE A 42 18.92 9.61 2.74
CA ILE A 42 19.82 9.36 1.61
C ILE A 42 20.07 10.59 0.75
N GLY A 43 19.44 11.73 1.06
CA GLY A 43 19.56 12.96 0.27
C GLY A 43 19.08 12.79 -1.18
N LEU A 44 17.99 12.04 -1.37
CA LEU A 44 17.49 11.64 -2.69
C LEU A 44 17.26 12.83 -3.62
N ILE A 45 16.71 13.93 -3.12
CA ILE A 45 16.45 15.13 -3.93
C ILE A 45 17.75 15.66 -4.55
N ARG A 46 18.82 15.75 -3.75
CA ARG A 46 20.15 16.17 -4.23
C ARG A 46 20.70 15.19 -5.28
N GLN A 47 20.65 13.89 -5.00
CA GLN A 47 21.11 12.86 -5.95
C GLN A 47 20.38 12.94 -7.29
N LYS A 48 19.06 13.15 -7.27
CA LYS A 48 18.27 13.31 -8.50
C LYS A 48 18.60 14.60 -9.25
N ALA A 49 18.83 15.70 -8.55
CA ALA A 49 19.24 16.97 -9.17
C ALA A 49 20.64 16.87 -9.81
N GLU A 50 21.59 16.25 -9.13
CA GLU A 50 22.94 16.00 -9.66
C GLU A 50 22.89 15.09 -10.93
N TYR A 51 22.05 14.07 -10.88
CA TYR A 51 21.85 13.15 -11.99
C TYR A 51 21.16 13.84 -13.19
N GLU A 52 20.15 14.65 -12.95
CA GLU A 52 19.52 15.48 -13.99
C GLU A 52 20.54 16.44 -14.62
N GLY A 53 21.43 17.05 -13.81
CA GLY A 53 22.52 17.87 -14.29
C GLY A 53 23.46 17.11 -15.26
N LYS A 54 23.77 15.86 -14.98
CA LYS A 54 24.56 15.00 -15.88
C LYS A 54 23.85 14.79 -17.22
N ILE A 55 22.54 14.49 -17.20
CA ILE A 55 21.76 14.31 -18.42
C ILE A 55 21.73 15.60 -19.23
N ARG A 56 21.47 16.76 -18.62
CA ARG A 56 21.46 18.07 -19.29
C ARG A 56 22.80 18.38 -19.96
N ASN A 57 23.92 18.14 -19.27
CA ASN A 57 25.26 18.34 -19.82
C ASN A 57 25.52 17.41 -21.00
N TRP A 58 25.14 16.14 -20.89
CA TRP A 58 25.29 15.18 -22.00
C TRP A 58 24.45 15.60 -23.21
N LEU A 59 23.18 15.97 -23.03
CA LEU A 59 22.29 16.46 -24.09
C LEU A 59 22.86 17.68 -24.80
N ALA A 60 23.55 18.58 -24.10
CA ALA A 60 24.19 19.74 -24.71
C ALA A 60 25.29 19.38 -25.72
N THR A 61 25.85 18.18 -25.62
CA THR A 61 26.86 17.66 -26.56
C THR A 61 26.29 16.91 -27.76
N GLN A 62 24.97 16.61 -27.74
CA GLN A 62 24.33 15.83 -28.79
C GLN A 62 23.90 16.67 -29.98
N PRO A 63 23.76 16.08 -31.19
CA PRO A 63 23.22 16.78 -32.35
C PRO A 63 21.79 17.30 -32.08
N LYS A 64 21.56 18.58 -32.35
CA LYS A 64 20.26 19.26 -32.12
C LYS A 64 19.06 18.71 -32.93
N LYS A 65 19.24 17.66 -33.72
CA LYS A 65 18.20 17.12 -34.63
C LYS A 65 17.57 15.82 -34.15
N ASP A 66 18.01 15.26 -33.02
CA ASP A 66 17.40 14.02 -32.53
C ASP A 66 16.16 14.35 -31.69
N ALA A 67 14.99 14.22 -32.30
CA ALA A 67 13.70 14.48 -31.65
C ALA A 67 13.36 13.45 -30.55
N SER A 68 14.04 12.30 -30.54
CA SER A 68 13.77 11.23 -29.56
C SER A 68 14.30 11.57 -28.16
N ILE A 69 15.34 12.42 -28.10
CA ILE A 69 15.98 12.87 -26.85
C ILE A 69 15.83 14.38 -26.61
N ASP A 70 15.03 15.06 -27.43
CA ASP A 70 14.76 16.51 -27.29
C ASP A 70 13.80 16.76 -26.12
N VAL A 71 14.33 16.73 -24.89
CA VAL A 71 13.59 16.91 -23.65
C VAL A 71 13.39 18.39 -23.37
N ASP A 72 12.13 18.82 -23.27
CA ASP A 72 11.80 20.16 -22.76
C ASP A 72 11.62 20.10 -21.23
N PHE A 73 12.70 20.33 -20.52
CA PHE A 73 12.70 20.32 -19.05
C PHE A 73 11.83 21.42 -18.44
N ASN A 74 11.75 22.60 -19.06
CA ASN A 74 10.93 23.69 -18.56
C ASN A 74 9.44 23.35 -18.67
N LYS A 75 9.06 22.76 -19.81
CA LYS A 75 7.70 22.25 -19.99
C LYS A 75 7.40 21.13 -18.99
N LEU A 76 8.33 20.20 -18.77
CA LEU A 76 8.16 19.10 -17.83
C LEU A 76 7.94 19.61 -16.40
N GLU A 77 8.74 20.59 -15.97
CA GLU A 77 8.59 21.24 -14.67
C GLU A 77 7.24 21.91 -14.50
N GLN A 78 6.79 22.67 -15.50
CA GLN A 78 5.46 23.32 -15.53
C GLN A 78 4.32 22.31 -15.45
N LEU A 79 4.42 21.21 -16.20
CA LEU A 79 3.43 20.13 -16.18
C LEU A 79 3.33 19.46 -14.80
N TYR A 80 4.46 19.18 -14.17
CA TYR A 80 4.49 18.64 -12.80
C TYR A 80 3.93 19.64 -11.78
N ALA A 81 4.27 20.91 -11.90
CA ALA A 81 3.73 21.95 -11.02
C ALA A 81 2.19 22.04 -11.11
N GLN A 82 1.63 21.92 -12.31
CA GLN A 82 0.17 21.89 -12.51
C GLN A 82 -0.47 20.59 -12.03
N ASN A 83 0.21 19.45 -12.20
CA ASN A 83 -0.35 18.14 -11.84
C ASN A 83 -0.30 17.87 -10.34
N ARG A 84 0.69 18.37 -9.62
CA ARG A 84 0.91 18.13 -8.18
C ARG A 84 -0.31 18.41 -7.30
N PRO A 85 -1.00 19.57 -7.41
CA PRO A 85 -2.20 19.83 -6.61
C PRO A 85 -3.35 18.86 -6.96
N LEU A 86 -3.50 18.45 -8.23
CA LEU A 86 -4.53 17.49 -8.63
C LEU A 86 -4.27 16.09 -8.04
N ILE A 87 -3.03 15.62 -8.10
CA ILE A 87 -2.63 14.34 -7.49
C ILE A 87 -2.85 14.37 -5.97
N LYS A 88 -2.55 15.50 -5.32
CA LYS A 88 -2.83 15.68 -3.89
C LYS A 88 -4.33 15.49 -3.61
N VAL A 89 -5.21 16.14 -4.37
CA VAL A 89 -6.67 15.99 -4.21
C VAL A 89 -7.11 14.54 -4.42
N ILE A 90 -6.64 13.88 -5.49
CA ILE A 90 -6.95 12.47 -5.79
C ILE A 90 -6.52 11.57 -4.63
N SER A 91 -5.32 11.76 -4.10
CA SER A 91 -4.79 10.97 -2.98
C SER A 91 -5.64 11.15 -1.73
N TYR A 92 -5.92 12.39 -1.32
CA TYR A 92 -6.77 12.65 -0.17
C TYR A 92 -8.21 12.14 -0.34
N TRP A 93 -8.76 12.26 -1.54
CA TRP A 93 -10.08 11.68 -1.85
C TRP A 93 -10.06 10.16 -1.70
N SER A 94 -9.06 9.50 -2.26
CA SER A 94 -8.93 8.04 -2.20
C SER A 94 -8.76 7.54 -0.76
N GLU A 95 -7.91 8.19 0.02
CA GLU A 95 -7.67 7.82 1.42
C GLU A 95 -8.89 8.11 2.32
N ALA A 96 -9.63 9.20 2.05
CA ALA A 96 -10.77 9.56 2.87
C ALA A 96 -12.03 8.77 2.51
N PHE A 97 -12.29 8.52 1.23
CA PHE A 97 -13.62 8.09 0.77
C PHE A 97 -13.66 6.76 0.03
N ASN A 98 -12.52 6.24 -0.45
CA ASN A 98 -12.52 4.98 -1.17
C ASN A 98 -12.52 3.79 -0.20
N ARG A 99 -13.71 3.27 0.13
CA ARG A 99 -13.90 2.10 1.01
C ARG A 99 -13.40 2.28 2.45
N THR A 100 -13.29 3.52 2.90
CA THR A 100 -12.81 3.83 4.26
C THR A 100 -13.85 3.44 5.31
N THR A 101 -15.12 3.78 5.04
CA THR A 101 -16.27 3.42 5.88
C THR A 101 -17.31 2.68 5.04
N GLU A 102 -18.23 1.99 5.72
CA GLU A 102 -19.38 1.35 5.04
C GLU A 102 -20.24 2.39 4.35
N PHE A 103 -20.45 3.53 5.01
CA PHE A 103 -21.19 4.65 4.43
C PHE A 103 -20.57 5.11 3.10
N PHE A 104 -19.28 5.42 3.07
CA PHE A 104 -18.63 5.87 1.82
C PHE A 104 -18.61 4.79 0.75
N THR A 105 -18.43 3.53 1.13
CA THR A 105 -18.49 2.40 0.20
C THR A 105 -19.84 2.37 -0.52
N ARG A 106 -20.94 2.51 0.22
CA ARG A 106 -22.29 2.53 -0.35
C ARG A 106 -22.58 3.81 -1.11
N ALA A 107 -22.21 4.97 -0.56
CA ALA A 107 -22.44 6.27 -1.16
C ALA A 107 -21.70 6.43 -2.51
N THR A 108 -20.40 6.09 -2.58
CA THR A 108 -19.64 6.18 -3.81
C THR A 108 -20.06 5.13 -4.84
N ASN A 109 -20.50 3.95 -4.42
CA ASN A 109 -21.06 2.93 -5.31
C ASN A 109 -22.32 3.45 -6.01
N VAL A 110 -23.27 4.02 -5.26
CA VAL A 110 -24.49 4.62 -5.82
C VAL A 110 -24.13 5.82 -6.70
N GLY A 111 -23.24 6.72 -6.25
CA GLY A 111 -22.78 7.87 -7.02
C GLY A 111 -22.07 7.49 -8.33
N THR A 112 -21.40 6.33 -8.37
CA THR A 112 -20.76 5.83 -9.60
C THR A 112 -21.74 5.19 -10.56
N ASN A 113 -22.71 4.42 -10.06
CA ASN A 113 -23.60 3.57 -10.86
C ASN A 113 -24.91 4.26 -11.26
N MET A 114 -25.39 5.21 -10.46
CA MET A 114 -26.66 5.92 -10.75
C MET A 114 -26.68 6.72 -12.06
N PRO A 115 -25.57 7.32 -12.56
CA PRO A 115 -25.55 7.97 -13.87
C PRO A 115 -25.58 7.00 -15.05
N LEU A 116 -25.24 5.75 -14.84
CA LEU A 116 -25.15 4.73 -15.87
C LEU A 116 -26.49 3.95 -15.93
N LYS A 117 -27.03 3.79 -17.12
CA LYS A 117 -28.12 2.84 -17.37
C LYS A 117 -27.57 1.42 -17.21
N GLY A 118 -27.64 0.89 -16.00
CA GLY A 118 -27.05 -0.37 -15.59
C GLY A 118 -25.72 -0.20 -14.81
N SER A 119 -25.37 -1.18 -13.97
CA SER A 119 -24.09 -1.25 -13.27
C SER A 119 -22.96 -1.55 -14.26
N ALA A 120 -21.79 -0.93 -14.10
CA ALA A 120 -20.59 -1.25 -14.87
C ALA A 120 -20.25 -2.75 -14.82
N ASN A 121 -20.54 -3.41 -13.69
CA ASN A 121 -20.31 -4.84 -13.47
C ASN A 121 -21.54 -5.71 -13.82
N ASN A 122 -22.71 -5.11 -14.00
CA ASN A 122 -23.92 -5.79 -14.43
C ASN A 122 -24.82 -4.85 -15.25
N PRO A 123 -24.62 -4.78 -16.57
CA PRO A 123 -25.41 -3.90 -17.47
C PRO A 123 -26.92 -4.20 -17.44
N LYS A 124 -27.33 -5.37 -16.96
CA LYS A 124 -28.72 -5.79 -16.81
C LYS A 124 -29.33 -5.43 -15.46
N ALA A 125 -28.50 -5.00 -14.48
CA ALA A 125 -29.00 -4.66 -13.16
C ALA A 125 -29.90 -3.41 -13.24
N GLN A 126 -31.13 -3.57 -12.80
CA GLN A 126 -32.13 -2.49 -12.78
C GLN A 126 -32.03 -1.62 -11.52
N TYR A 127 -31.29 -2.04 -10.50
CA TYR A 127 -31.12 -1.34 -9.23
C TYR A 127 -29.77 -1.67 -8.56
N VAL A 128 -29.37 -0.81 -7.63
CA VAL A 128 -28.29 -1.07 -6.68
C VAL A 128 -28.92 -1.48 -5.35
N GLU A 129 -28.51 -2.60 -4.80
CA GLU A 129 -28.93 -3.11 -3.49
C GLU A 129 -27.70 -3.52 -2.70
N PHE A 130 -27.70 -3.27 -1.41
CA PHE A 130 -26.64 -3.67 -0.50
C PHE A 130 -27.08 -4.85 0.34
N ALA A 131 -26.27 -5.91 0.30
CA ALA A 131 -26.47 -7.08 1.16
C ALA A 131 -26.32 -6.69 2.64
N ASP A 132 -26.96 -7.46 3.51
CA ASP A 132 -26.73 -7.35 4.95
C ASP A 132 -25.30 -7.82 5.28
N ASN A 133 -24.51 -6.92 5.79
CA ASN A 133 -23.16 -7.16 6.27
C ASN A 133 -22.93 -6.51 7.65
N SER A 134 -24.01 -6.35 8.42
CA SER A 134 -24.00 -5.73 9.74
C SER A 134 -23.12 -6.45 10.77
N ASP A 135 -22.76 -7.71 10.49
CA ASP A 135 -21.77 -8.49 11.24
C ASP A 135 -20.32 -8.05 11.01
N LYS A 136 -20.04 -7.31 9.91
CA LYS A 136 -18.71 -6.94 9.47
C LYS A 136 -18.31 -5.51 9.82
N TRP A 137 -19.22 -4.70 10.35
CA TRP A 137 -18.94 -3.30 10.67
C TRP A 137 -19.71 -2.80 11.89
N ASN A 138 -19.22 -1.73 12.51
CA ASN A 138 -19.82 -1.10 13.68
C ASN A 138 -20.36 0.28 13.31
N TYR A 139 -21.66 0.50 13.53
CA TYR A 139 -22.35 1.74 13.15
C TYR A 139 -21.76 3.00 13.81
N ALA A 140 -21.44 2.94 15.10
CA ALA A 140 -20.95 4.11 15.85
C ALA A 140 -19.53 4.47 15.41
N LEU A 141 -18.64 3.47 15.24
CA LEU A 141 -17.30 3.64 14.72
C LEU A 141 -17.33 4.19 13.29
N ASP A 142 -18.13 3.61 12.41
CA ASP A 142 -18.28 4.02 11.01
C ASP A 142 -18.69 5.50 10.90
N LYS A 143 -19.67 5.91 11.72
CA LYS A 143 -20.14 7.29 11.79
C LYS A 143 -19.07 8.26 12.25
N GLU A 144 -18.33 7.92 13.31
CA GLU A 144 -17.24 8.78 13.81
C GLU A 144 -16.09 8.91 12.81
N LEU A 145 -15.73 7.79 12.15
CA LEU A 145 -14.74 7.82 11.06
C LEU A 145 -15.21 8.66 9.89
N THR A 146 -16.47 8.53 9.46
CA THR A 146 -17.03 9.34 8.37
C THR A 146 -16.92 10.83 8.66
N ALA A 147 -17.29 11.26 9.89
CA ALA A 147 -17.17 12.65 10.31
C ALA A 147 -15.70 13.14 10.28
N ALA A 148 -14.80 12.35 10.84
CA ALA A 148 -13.37 12.67 10.90
C ALA A 148 -12.73 12.76 9.50
N MET A 149 -13.11 11.88 8.56
CA MET A 149 -12.60 11.91 7.19
C MET A 149 -13.09 13.14 6.43
N LEU A 150 -14.37 13.50 6.56
CA LEU A 150 -14.92 14.74 5.98
C LEU A 150 -14.23 15.99 6.54
N GLU A 151 -14.05 16.06 7.85
CA GLU A 151 -13.38 17.18 8.51
C GLU A 151 -11.91 17.30 8.05
N ASN A 152 -11.19 16.18 7.98
CA ASN A 152 -9.81 16.17 7.52
C ASN A 152 -9.68 16.60 6.04
N TYR A 153 -10.58 16.10 5.19
CA TYR A 153 -10.61 16.51 3.78
C TYR A 153 -10.84 18.03 3.64
N ALA A 154 -11.78 18.58 4.41
CA ALA A 154 -12.05 20.02 4.43
C ALA A 154 -10.84 20.87 4.88
N LYS A 155 -10.02 20.35 5.80
CA LYS A 155 -8.83 21.04 6.31
C LYS A 155 -7.65 21.05 5.33
N VAL A 156 -7.51 19.99 4.54
CA VAL A 156 -6.27 19.75 3.77
C VAL A 156 -6.43 20.01 2.28
N VAL A 157 -7.63 19.79 1.75
CA VAL A 157 -7.91 19.98 0.32
C VAL A 157 -8.42 21.39 0.08
N PRO A 158 -7.94 22.10 -0.97
CA PRO A 158 -8.41 23.45 -1.30
C PRO A 158 -9.93 23.50 -1.54
N ALA A 159 -10.55 24.61 -1.12
CA ALA A 159 -12.02 24.78 -1.15
C ALA A 159 -12.64 24.63 -2.56
N GLU A 160 -11.89 24.92 -3.61
CA GLU A 160 -12.32 24.75 -4.99
C GLU A 160 -12.59 23.29 -5.39
N TYR A 161 -12.03 22.33 -4.62
CA TYR A 161 -12.25 20.89 -4.80
C TYR A 161 -13.18 20.31 -3.73
N HIS A 162 -13.86 21.14 -2.95
CA HIS A 162 -14.84 20.66 -2.00
C HIS A 162 -16.16 20.29 -2.69
N PRO A 163 -16.78 19.15 -2.32
CA PRO A 163 -18.13 18.82 -2.75
C PRO A 163 -19.15 19.91 -2.32
N ALA A 164 -20.19 20.13 -3.11
CA ALA A 164 -21.14 21.20 -2.85
C ALA A 164 -21.89 21.05 -1.49
N PHE A 165 -22.07 19.82 -1.00
CA PHE A 165 -22.70 19.60 0.32
C PHE A 165 -21.89 20.20 1.48
N PHE A 166 -20.60 20.52 1.31
CA PHE A 166 -19.83 21.24 2.34
C PHE A 166 -20.40 22.64 2.63
N GLN A 167 -21.02 23.28 1.64
CA GLN A 167 -21.77 24.52 1.87
C GLN A 167 -22.99 24.29 2.77
N THR A 168 -23.64 23.14 2.64
CA THR A 168 -24.73 22.75 3.53
C THR A 168 -24.23 22.53 4.96
N VAL A 169 -23.05 21.90 5.10
CA VAL A 169 -22.40 21.72 6.41
C VAL A 169 -22.11 23.09 7.05
N ALA A 170 -21.54 24.02 6.30
CA ALA A 170 -21.25 25.37 6.78
C ALA A 170 -22.54 26.10 7.20
N LYS A 171 -23.55 26.15 6.34
CA LYS A 171 -24.77 26.94 6.55
C LYS A 171 -25.71 26.38 7.60
N LYS A 172 -25.92 25.04 7.63
CA LYS A 172 -26.94 24.40 8.49
C LYS A 172 -26.34 23.80 9.77
N PHE A 173 -25.06 23.46 9.78
CA PHE A 173 -24.40 22.77 10.89
C PHE A 173 -23.25 23.58 11.48
N GLY A 174 -23.05 24.83 11.05
CA GLY A 174 -21.99 25.71 11.55
C GLY A 174 -20.57 25.18 11.26
N GLY A 175 -20.40 24.44 10.17
CA GLY A 175 -19.12 23.82 9.81
C GLY A 175 -18.80 22.54 10.60
N ASN A 176 -19.70 22.06 11.45
CA ASN A 176 -19.46 20.89 12.29
C ASN A 176 -19.83 19.59 11.56
N PHE A 177 -18.80 18.89 11.08
CA PHE A 177 -18.96 17.62 10.35
C PHE A 177 -19.53 16.48 11.20
N TYR A 178 -19.31 16.48 12.52
CA TYR A 178 -19.88 15.47 13.42
C TYR A 178 -21.41 15.64 13.54
N LYS A 179 -21.90 16.86 13.73
CA LYS A 179 -23.34 17.15 13.74
C LYS A 179 -23.98 16.83 12.39
N TYR A 180 -23.30 17.16 11.30
CA TYR A 180 -23.76 16.81 9.96
C TYR A 180 -23.86 15.30 9.75
N THR A 181 -22.84 14.55 10.17
CA THR A 181 -22.82 13.09 10.02
C THR A 181 -23.87 12.41 10.90
N ASP A 182 -24.13 12.90 12.11
CA ASP A 182 -25.25 12.45 12.94
C ASP A 182 -26.59 12.60 12.21
N TRP A 183 -26.82 13.75 11.60
CA TRP A 183 -28.00 14.00 10.78
C TRP A 183 -28.05 13.11 9.54
N LEU A 184 -26.93 12.97 8.83
CA LEU A 184 -26.76 12.19 7.62
C LEU A 184 -27.12 10.72 7.83
N TYR A 185 -26.55 10.10 8.87
CA TYR A 185 -26.80 8.69 9.20
C TYR A 185 -28.24 8.42 9.63
N LYS A 186 -28.88 9.39 10.26
CA LYS A 186 -30.30 9.28 10.66
C LYS A 186 -31.25 9.41 9.47
N ASN A 187 -30.89 10.19 8.45
CA ASN A 187 -31.81 10.57 7.36
C ASN A 187 -31.53 9.85 6.04
N SER A 188 -30.36 9.19 5.89
CA SER A 188 -30.04 8.43 4.69
C SER A 188 -30.55 7.00 4.77
N LYS A 189 -30.99 6.48 3.63
CA LYS A 189 -31.39 5.08 3.45
C LYS A 189 -30.22 4.17 3.04
N LEU A 190 -29.05 4.73 2.73
CA LEU A 190 -27.89 3.96 2.25
C LEU A 190 -27.46 2.86 3.23
N LEU A 191 -27.64 3.08 4.53
CA LEU A 191 -27.26 2.11 5.57
C LEU A 191 -28.37 1.13 5.92
N LYS A 192 -29.55 1.22 5.25
CA LYS A 192 -30.66 0.27 5.42
C LYS A 192 -30.44 -0.92 4.50
N ASN A 193 -30.43 -2.12 5.06
CA ASN A 193 -30.32 -3.35 4.30
C ASN A 193 -31.58 -3.60 3.47
N GLY A 194 -31.43 -4.16 2.28
CA GLY A 194 -32.53 -4.46 1.36
C GLY A 194 -33.16 -3.24 0.67
N GLU A 195 -32.65 -2.03 0.91
CA GLU A 195 -33.13 -0.86 0.18
C GLU A 195 -32.58 -0.90 -1.26
N LYS A 196 -33.47 -0.70 -2.24
CA LYS A 196 -33.17 -0.73 -3.66
C LYS A 196 -33.11 0.66 -4.25
N PHE A 197 -32.02 0.97 -4.93
CA PHE A 197 -31.80 2.25 -5.60
C PHE A 197 -31.89 2.06 -7.11
N TYR A 198 -32.96 2.58 -7.73
CA TYR A 198 -33.23 2.41 -9.15
C TYR A 198 -32.68 3.61 -9.93
N PRO A 199 -31.76 3.42 -10.91
CA PRO A 199 -31.23 4.52 -11.71
C PRO A 199 -32.29 5.36 -12.42
N ASN A 200 -33.42 4.75 -12.82
CA ASN A 200 -34.52 5.44 -13.46
C ASN A 200 -35.33 6.35 -12.51
N ASP A 201 -35.26 6.09 -11.21
CA ASP A 201 -35.90 6.89 -10.15
C ASP A 201 -34.96 7.94 -9.54
N ARG A 202 -33.96 8.39 -10.30
CA ARG A 202 -32.90 9.30 -9.85
C ARG A 202 -33.44 10.52 -9.10
N LYS A 203 -34.51 11.15 -9.57
CA LYS A 203 -35.13 12.31 -8.91
C LYS A 203 -35.62 11.99 -7.48
N LYS A 204 -36.06 10.76 -7.24
CA LYS A 204 -36.48 10.28 -5.92
C LYS A 204 -35.29 10.07 -5.00
N PHE A 205 -34.21 9.44 -5.50
CA PHE A 205 -33.03 9.13 -4.71
C PHE A 205 -32.12 10.31 -4.46
N LEU A 206 -32.08 11.31 -5.34
CA LEU A 206 -31.39 12.59 -5.07
C LEU A 206 -31.98 13.40 -3.91
N LYS A 207 -33.11 12.95 -3.31
CA LYS A 207 -33.63 13.47 -2.05
C LYS A 207 -32.96 12.81 -0.83
N ASP A 208 -32.30 11.65 -1.02
CA ASP A 208 -31.55 10.99 0.04
C ASP A 208 -30.18 11.69 0.22
N PRO A 209 -29.87 12.19 1.42
CA PRO A 209 -28.66 12.96 1.63
C PRO A 209 -27.38 12.14 1.44
N GLY A 210 -27.41 10.83 1.68
CA GLY A 210 -26.26 9.96 1.44
C GLY A 210 -26.00 9.74 -0.03
N VAL A 211 -27.06 9.67 -0.86
CA VAL A 211 -26.92 9.59 -2.32
C VAL A 211 -26.32 10.89 -2.87
N VAL A 212 -26.75 12.04 -2.36
CA VAL A 212 -26.16 13.35 -2.72
C VAL A 212 -24.69 13.40 -2.39
N VAL A 213 -24.31 12.98 -1.19
CA VAL A 213 -22.89 12.91 -0.79
C VAL A 213 -22.09 12.04 -1.77
N GLY A 214 -22.58 10.84 -2.07
CA GLY A 214 -21.89 9.93 -2.97
C GLY A 214 -21.74 10.49 -4.39
N GLU A 215 -22.79 11.08 -4.94
CA GLU A 215 -22.76 11.70 -6.28
C GLU A 215 -21.77 12.86 -6.34
N GLU A 216 -21.83 13.76 -5.37
CA GLU A 216 -20.94 14.93 -5.35
C GLU A 216 -19.47 14.56 -5.14
N LEU A 217 -19.17 13.58 -4.26
CA LEU A 217 -17.83 13.05 -4.10
C LEU A 217 -17.28 12.46 -5.40
N VAL A 218 -18.08 11.65 -6.08
CA VAL A 218 -17.67 11.01 -7.34
C VAL A 218 -17.49 12.04 -8.45
N ASN A 219 -18.34 13.08 -8.53
CA ASN A 219 -18.23 14.13 -9.51
C ASN A 219 -16.94 14.96 -9.34
N VAL A 220 -16.58 15.31 -8.10
CA VAL A 220 -15.31 15.97 -7.80
C VAL A 220 -14.14 15.11 -8.24
N TYR A 221 -14.14 13.83 -7.84
CA TYR A 221 -13.08 12.90 -8.25
C TYR A 221 -12.90 12.80 -9.75
N LYS A 222 -13.99 12.59 -10.49
CA LYS A 222 -13.96 12.49 -11.97
C LYS A 222 -13.45 13.76 -12.62
N ALA A 223 -13.88 14.93 -12.16
CA ALA A 223 -13.45 16.20 -12.71
C ALA A 223 -11.93 16.42 -12.54
N VAL A 224 -11.42 16.13 -11.33
CA VAL A 224 -9.98 16.24 -11.02
C VAL A 224 -9.17 15.19 -11.78
N GLN A 225 -9.65 13.94 -11.78
CA GLN A 225 -8.98 12.84 -12.49
C GLN A 225 -8.86 13.11 -14.00
N THR A 226 -9.89 13.65 -14.64
CA THR A 226 -9.86 14.00 -16.07
C THR A 226 -8.74 14.98 -16.39
N LYS A 227 -8.61 16.05 -15.57
CA LYS A 227 -7.51 17.03 -15.73
C LYS A 227 -6.14 16.40 -15.50
N ALA A 228 -6.01 15.60 -14.44
CA ALA A 228 -4.76 14.92 -14.12
C ALA A 228 -4.33 13.93 -15.22
N LEU A 229 -5.27 13.21 -15.84
CA LEU A 229 -4.98 12.30 -16.95
C LEU A 229 -4.51 13.01 -18.20
N GLN A 230 -5.06 14.17 -18.52
CA GLN A 230 -4.59 15.00 -19.65
C GLN A 230 -3.13 15.41 -19.44
N LEU A 231 -2.82 16.01 -18.27
CA LEU A 231 -1.44 16.41 -17.93
C LEU A 231 -0.49 15.20 -17.92
N ARG A 232 -0.93 14.07 -17.42
CA ARG A 232 -0.12 12.83 -17.38
C ARG A 232 0.26 12.35 -18.78
N GLY A 233 -0.59 12.54 -19.79
CA GLY A 233 -0.26 12.24 -21.19
C GLY A 233 0.93 13.06 -21.69
N GLU A 234 0.91 14.38 -21.42
CA GLU A 234 2.01 15.27 -21.80
C GLU A 234 3.28 15.02 -20.99
N ILE A 235 3.16 14.77 -19.68
CA ILE A 235 4.28 14.38 -18.81
C ILE A 235 4.96 13.14 -19.37
N LYS A 236 4.20 12.07 -19.64
CA LYS A 236 4.74 10.83 -20.21
C LYS A 236 5.46 11.02 -21.54
N ALA A 237 5.01 11.94 -22.37
CA ALA A 237 5.68 12.23 -23.63
C ALA A 237 7.09 12.83 -23.41
N GLN A 238 7.26 13.69 -22.41
CA GLN A 238 8.57 14.22 -22.03
C GLN A 238 9.42 13.19 -21.27
N GLU A 239 8.82 12.42 -20.37
CA GLU A 239 9.50 11.35 -19.63
C GLU A 239 10.05 10.25 -20.57
N LYS A 240 9.33 9.94 -21.65
CA LYS A 240 9.82 9.01 -22.67
C LYS A 240 11.11 9.51 -23.31
N LYS A 241 11.19 10.79 -23.68
CA LYS A 241 12.40 11.41 -24.21
C LYS A 241 13.52 11.43 -23.19
N LEU A 242 13.22 11.74 -21.92
CA LEU A 242 14.19 11.72 -20.83
C LEU A 242 14.73 10.32 -20.58
N THR A 243 13.89 9.29 -20.64
CA THR A 243 14.31 7.89 -20.50
C THR A 243 15.19 7.48 -21.67
N GLU A 244 14.86 7.85 -22.90
CA GLU A 244 15.68 7.61 -24.08
C GLU A 244 17.05 8.29 -23.96
N ALA A 245 17.08 9.55 -23.54
CA ALA A 245 18.32 10.29 -23.30
C ALA A 245 19.21 9.60 -22.24
N LYS A 246 18.59 9.12 -21.16
CA LYS A 246 19.26 8.33 -20.11
C LYS A 246 19.87 7.05 -20.67
N LEU A 247 19.11 6.27 -21.42
CA LEU A 247 19.57 5.01 -21.99
C LEU A 247 20.72 5.21 -22.97
N GLN A 248 20.69 6.27 -23.80
CA GLN A 248 21.79 6.60 -24.70
C GLN A 248 23.02 7.10 -23.96
N MET A 249 22.85 7.91 -22.92
CA MET A 249 23.95 8.39 -22.07
C MET A 249 24.67 7.25 -21.34
N GLU A 250 23.95 6.22 -20.97
CA GLU A 250 24.39 5.10 -20.15
C GLU A 250 24.40 3.77 -20.92
N MET A 251 24.62 3.79 -22.24
CA MET A 251 24.51 2.59 -23.09
C MET A 251 25.47 1.45 -22.69
N ASP A 252 26.58 1.77 -22.01
CA ASP A 252 27.55 0.79 -21.51
C ASP A 252 27.17 0.23 -20.13
N LEU A 253 26.10 0.70 -19.51
CA LEU A 253 25.63 0.23 -18.21
C LEU A 253 24.46 -0.76 -18.35
N PRO A 254 24.33 -1.75 -17.47
CA PRO A 254 23.17 -2.64 -17.47
C PRO A 254 21.93 -1.89 -17.02
N HIS A 255 20.85 -1.98 -17.82
CA HIS A 255 19.53 -1.47 -17.49
C HIS A 255 18.52 -2.60 -17.40
N TYR A 256 17.59 -2.49 -16.47
CA TYR A 256 16.46 -3.41 -16.33
C TYR A 256 15.16 -2.64 -16.11
N SER A 257 14.06 -3.21 -16.57
CA SER A 257 12.74 -2.59 -16.43
C SER A 257 12.15 -2.82 -15.05
N ASP A 258 11.22 -1.97 -14.65
CA ASP A 258 10.33 -2.24 -13.52
C ASP A 258 9.49 -3.51 -13.75
N ALA A 259 8.89 -4.01 -12.66
CA ALA A 259 7.98 -5.15 -12.71
C ALA A 259 6.82 -4.90 -13.68
N ASN A 260 6.62 -5.85 -14.61
CA ASN A 260 5.62 -5.76 -15.69
C ASN A 260 4.80 -7.04 -15.82
N PHE A 261 4.71 -7.85 -14.75
CA PHE A 261 4.03 -9.14 -14.68
C PHE A 261 4.62 -10.24 -15.57
N THR A 262 5.83 -10.06 -16.09
CA THR A 262 6.59 -11.14 -16.73
C THR A 262 7.57 -11.75 -15.73
N MET A 263 7.99 -13.00 -15.99
CA MET A 263 9.02 -13.65 -15.17
C MET A 263 10.33 -12.90 -15.28
N ARG A 264 10.95 -12.58 -14.14
CA ARG A 264 12.24 -11.90 -14.04
C ARG A 264 13.16 -12.64 -13.09
N LEU A 265 14.44 -12.61 -13.39
CA LEU A 265 15.49 -13.08 -12.51
C LEU A 265 16.11 -11.87 -11.80
N SER A 266 16.04 -11.85 -10.46
CA SER A 266 16.84 -10.95 -9.63
C SER A 266 17.96 -11.77 -9.00
N TYR A 267 19.18 -11.26 -9.00
CA TYR A 267 20.32 -11.95 -8.43
C TYR A 267 21.12 -11.04 -7.49
N GLY A 268 21.81 -11.65 -6.54
CA GLY A 268 22.58 -10.96 -5.51
C GLY A 268 23.37 -11.94 -4.67
N GLN A 269 23.86 -11.45 -3.55
CA GLN A 269 24.67 -12.21 -2.59
C GLN A 269 23.98 -12.19 -1.22
N VAL A 270 24.13 -13.29 -0.48
CA VAL A 270 23.75 -13.33 0.94
C VAL A 270 24.73 -12.45 1.72
N GLY A 271 24.18 -11.53 2.51
CA GLY A 271 25.00 -10.60 3.30
C GLY A 271 24.15 -9.61 4.07
N GLY A 272 24.67 -9.18 5.20
CA GLY A 272 24.09 -8.12 6.01
C GLY A 272 24.41 -6.73 5.46
N TYR A 273 24.15 -5.71 6.27
CA TYR A 273 24.49 -4.31 5.99
C TYR A 273 24.98 -3.60 7.24
N LYS A 274 25.64 -2.47 7.06
CA LYS A 274 26.16 -1.65 8.17
C LYS A 274 25.67 -0.23 8.02
N ILE A 275 25.19 0.37 9.09
CA ILE A 275 24.76 1.76 9.13
C ILE A 275 25.01 2.36 10.52
N GLY A 276 25.66 3.52 10.61
CA GLY A 276 25.84 4.24 11.87
C GLY A 276 26.45 3.39 13.02
N GLY A 277 27.38 2.50 12.71
CA GLY A 277 27.97 1.57 13.68
C GLY A 277 27.15 0.30 13.95
N PHE A 278 25.93 0.22 13.47
CA PHE A 278 25.10 -0.98 13.52
C PHE A 278 25.53 -1.98 12.44
N ASN A 279 25.63 -3.28 12.81
CA ASN A 279 25.84 -4.39 11.90
C ASN A 279 24.67 -5.37 12.04
N SER A 280 23.91 -5.55 10.95
CA SER A 280 22.70 -6.38 10.98
C SER A 280 22.98 -7.88 11.13
N GLY A 281 24.21 -8.35 10.84
CA GLY A 281 24.38 -9.75 10.48
C GLY A 281 23.60 -10.07 9.19
N TYR A 282 23.57 -11.34 8.78
CA TYR A 282 22.85 -11.73 7.58
C TYR A 282 21.71 -12.73 7.84
N TYR A 283 21.47 -13.16 9.07
CA TYR A 283 20.39 -14.09 9.43
C TYR A 283 19.84 -13.82 10.83
N THR A 284 18.65 -14.35 11.10
CA THR A 284 18.02 -14.41 12.42
C THR A 284 17.80 -15.85 12.84
N THR A 285 17.65 -16.10 14.15
CA THR A 285 17.47 -17.44 14.72
C THR A 285 16.19 -17.54 15.54
N ALA A 286 15.80 -18.75 15.90
CA ALA A 286 14.66 -19.02 16.78
C ALA A 286 14.74 -18.24 18.10
N GLU A 287 15.94 -18.06 18.66
CA GLU A 287 16.16 -17.30 19.88
C GLU A 287 15.60 -15.87 19.79
N SER A 288 15.76 -15.21 18.64
CA SER A 288 15.26 -13.84 18.43
C SER A 288 13.73 -13.74 18.53
N ILE A 289 12.98 -14.78 18.13
CA ILE A 289 11.53 -14.85 18.30
C ILE A 289 11.18 -15.13 19.76
N VAL A 290 11.89 -16.07 20.40
CA VAL A 290 11.65 -16.42 21.81
C VAL A 290 11.80 -15.20 22.71
N GLU A 291 12.81 -14.35 22.46
CA GLU A 291 12.99 -13.09 23.20
C GLU A 291 11.82 -12.10 22.97
N LYS A 292 11.27 -12.03 21.77
CA LYS A 292 10.07 -11.23 21.51
C LYS A 292 8.84 -11.78 22.23
N PHE A 293 8.65 -13.08 22.27
CA PHE A 293 7.54 -13.71 23.01
C PHE A 293 7.56 -13.38 24.50
N LYS A 294 8.74 -13.29 25.12
CA LYS A 294 8.86 -12.85 26.52
C LYS A 294 8.32 -11.43 26.76
N GLN A 295 8.15 -10.64 25.71
CA GLN A 295 7.61 -9.27 25.75
C GLN A 295 6.14 -9.20 25.36
N ALA A 296 5.45 -10.31 25.16
CA ALA A 296 4.06 -10.38 24.67
C ALA A 296 3.03 -9.69 25.59
N ASN A 297 3.34 -9.52 26.88
CA ASN A 297 2.55 -8.75 27.82
C ASN A 297 2.61 -7.23 27.57
N LYS A 298 3.68 -6.75 26.92
CA LYS A 298 3.87 -5.33 26.55
C LYS A 298 3.46 -5.04 25.13
N VAL A 299 3.65 -6.01 24.22
CA VAL A 299 3.39 -5.87 22.80
C VAL A 299 2.50 -7.03 22.34
N ALA A 300 1.24 -6.73 22.07
CA ALA A 300 0.24 -7.75 21.73
C ALA A 300 0.61 -8.57 20.48
N ASP A 301 1.32 -7.95 19.52
CA ASP A 301 1.76 -8.60 18.28
C ASP A 301 2.78 -9.73 18.53
N TYR A 302 3.40 -9.77 19.71
CA TYR A 302 4.36 -10.83 20.11
C TYR A 302 3.70 -12.02 20.80
N LYS A 303 2.37 -12.05 20.88
CA LYS A 303 1.65 -13.23 21.36
C LYS A 303 1.78 -14.37 20.37
N ALA A 304 2.04 -15.55 20.87
CA ALA A 304 2.08 -16.76 20.07
C ALA A 304 1.39 -17.92 20.81
N GLU A 305 1.05 -18.95 20.07
CA GLU A 305 0.51 -20.18 20.63
C GLU A 305 1.54 -20.88 21.50
N PRO A 306 1.12 -21.51 22.63
CA PRO A 306 2.05 -22.21 23.54
C PRO A 306 2.89 -23.29 22.84
N ILE A 307 2.33 -23.96 21.82
CA ILE A 307 3.06 -24.97 21.04
C ILE A 307 4.24 -24.35 20.28
N MET A 308 4.07 -23.15 19.71
CA MET A 308 5.13 -22.42 19.02
C MET A 308 6.26 -22.07 19.97
N MET A 309 5.94 -21.55 21.17
CA MET A 309 6.91 -21.26 22.20
C MET A 309 7.70 -22.50 22.58
N LYS A 310 7.01 -23.63 22.81
CA LYS A 310 7.64 -24.89 23.14
C LYS A 310 8.61 -25.37 22.05
N LEU A 311 8.19 -25.34 20.80
CA LEU A 311 9.00 -25.78 19.66
C LEU A 311 10.25 -24.92 19.46
N LEU A 312 10.09 -23.59 19.49
CA LEU A 312 11.21 -22.68 19.26
C LEU A 312 12.17 -22.56 20.45
N SER A 313 11.71 -22.85 21.68
CA SER A 313 12.54 -22.86 22.89
C SER A 313 13.20 -24.21 23.16
N SER A 314 12.88 -25.27 22.43
CA SER A 314 13.36 -26.62 22.73
C SER A 314 14.84 -26.81 22.45
N ASN A 315 15.42 -25.98 21.56
CA ASN A 315 16.77 -26.15 21.01
C ASN A 315 16.99 -27.51 20.30
N ASP A 316 15.92 -28.27 20.10
CA ASP A 316 15.92 -29.51 19.34
C ASP A 316 15.25 -29.27 18.00
N TYR A 317 16.06 -28.86 17.04
CA TYR A 317 15.61 -28.54 15.67
C TYR A 317 15.83 -29.69 14.68
N GLY A 318 16.39 -30.81 15.14
CA GLY A 318 16.64 -31.99 14.32
C GLY A 318 17.42 -31.68 13.04
N PRO A 319 16.99 -32.23 11.88
CA PRO A 319 17.70 -32.02 10.61
C PRO A 319 17.60 -30.58 10.05
N TYR A 320 16.79 -29.73 10.67
CA TYR A 320 16.57 -28.35 10.23
C TYR A 320 17.56 -27.36 10.87
N ALA A 321 18.30 -27.79 11.89
CA ALA A 321 19.35 -26.99 12.48
C ALA A 321 20.47 -26.68 11.48
N ASP A 322 21.01 -25.48 11.57
CA ASP A 322 22.24 -25.16 10.83
C ASP A 322 23.40 -26.03 11.36
N LYS A 323 24.10 -26.67 10.43
CA LYS A 323 25.14 -27.66 10.77
C LYS A 323 26.33 -27.08 11.52
N THR A 324 26.57 -25.78 11.39
CA THR A 324 27.74 -25.12 12.01
C THR A 324 27.36 -24.55 13.39
N SER A 325 26.22 -23.86 13.47
CA SER A 325 25.81 -23.17 14.69
C SER A 325 24.87 -23.99 15.58
N GLY A 326 24.26 -25.05 15.07
CA GLY A 326 23.23 -25.83 15.76
C GLY A 326 21.89 -25.05 15.92
N GLN A 327 21.81 -23.83 15.42
CA GLN A 327 20.64 -22.97 15.55
C GLN A 327 19.63 -23.18 14.41
N LEU A 328 18.35 -22.95 14.69
CA LEU A 328 17.35 -22.84 13.65
C LEU A 328 17.40 -21.43 13.07
N GLN A 329 17.89 -21.30 11.84
CA GLN A 329 17.86 -20.03 11.11
C GLN A 329 16.44 -19.79 10.60
N LEU A 330 15.93 -18.54 10.76
CA LEU A 330 14.58 -18.18 10.40
C LEU A 330 14.52 -17.40 9.09
N CYS A 331 15.35 -16.36 8.99
CA CYS A 331 15.43 -15.49 7.83
C CYS A 331 16.89 -15.17 7.54
N PHE A 332 17.15 -14.84 6.26
CA PHE A 332 18.44 -14.34 5.82
C PHE A 332 18.29 -13.12 4.91
N LEU A 333 19.36 -12.36 4.78
CA LEU A 333 19.42 -11.14 3.98
C LEU A 333 20.20 -11.37 2.69
N THR A 334 19.72 -10.78 1.61
CA THR A 334 20.45 -10.71 0.33
C THR A 334 20.35 -9.29 -0.24
N ASN A 335 21.28 -8.92 -1.12
CA ASN A 335 21.27 -7.61 -1.79
C ASN A 335 20.56 -7.62 -3.15
N ASN A 336 19.59 -8.53 -3.33
CA ASN A 336 18.70 -8.55 -4.48
C ASN A 336 17.80 -7.31 -4.49
N ASP A 337 17.65 -6.70 -5.67
CA ASP A 337 16.62 -5.69 -5.90
C ASP A 337 15.27 -6.38 -6.06
N ILE A 338 14.34 -6.08 -5.15
CA ILE A 338 12.99 -6.61 -5.11
C ILE A 338 11.97 -5.48 -4.94
N THR A 339 10.75 -5.76 -5.33
CA THR A 339 9.61 -4.84 -5.14
C THR A 339 8.35 -5.62 -4.80
N GLY A 340 7.23 -4.93 -4.58
CA GLY A 340 5.92 -5.56 -4.41
C GLY A 340 5.59 -6.51 -5.55
N GLY A 341 5.18 -7.75 -5.21
CA GLY A 341 4.97 -8.85 -6.15
C GLY A 341 6.04 -9.96 -6.04
N ASN A 342 7.21 -9.69 -5.48
CA ASN A 342 8.23 -10.72 -5.23
C ASN A 342 7.92 -11.61 -4.03
N SER A 343 6.94 -11.25 -3.19
CA SER A 343 6.55 -12.05 -2.02
C SER A 343 6.18 -13.48 -2.40
N GLY A 344 6.84 -14.47 -1.76
CA GLY A 344 6.69 -15.90 -2.05
C GLY A 344 7.56 -16.40 -3.21
N SER A 345 8.35 -15.56 -3.86
CA SER A 345 9.27 -15.99 -4.91
C SER A 345 10.35 -16.92 -4.38
N PRO A 346 10.66 -18.03 -5.08
CA PRO A 346 11.70 -18.95 -4.63
C PRO A 346 13.09 -18.33 -4.79
N MET A 347 13.93 -18.55 -3.77
CA MET A 347 15.33 -18.14 -3.76
C MET A 347 16.23 -19.37 -3.90
N PHE A 348 17.05 -19.36 -4.94
CA PHE A 348 17.96 -20.47 -5.26
C PHE A 348 19.42 -20.08 -5.03
N ASN A 349 20.23 -21.04 -4.61
CA ASN A 349 21.68 -20.87 -4.61
C ASN A 349 22.28 -21.10 -6.01
N GLY A 350 23.59 -20.94 -6.15
CA GLY A 350 24.29 -21.13 -7.43
C GLY A 350 24.26 -22.56 -8.01
N LYS A 351 23.74 -23.54 -7.23
CA LYS A 351 23.53 -24.93 -7.67
C LYS A 351 22.08 -25.20 -8.07
N GLY A 352 21.19 -24.20 -7.99
CA GLY A 352 19.77 -24.37 -8.26
C GLY A 352 18.99 -25.02 -7.09
N GLU A 353 19.58 -25.10 -5.90
CA GLU A 353 18.90 -25.61 -4.71
C GLU A 353 18.05 -24.50 -4.08
N LEU A 354 16.81 -24.81 -3.70
CA LEU A 354 15.91 -23.88 -3.00
C LEU A 354 16.43 -23.62 -1.59
N ILE A 355 16.80 -22.38 -1.30
CA ILE A 355 17.32 -21.95 0.00
C ILE A 355 16.31 -21.13 0.82
N GLY A 356 15.28 -20.60 0.20
CA GLY A 356 14.29 -19.80 0.90
C GLY A 356 13.22 -19.22 -0.01
N LEU A 357 12.36 -18.40 0.59
CA LEU A 357 11.30 -17.66 -0.10
C LEU A 357 11.45 -16.18 0.24
N ALA A 358 11.51 -15.33 -0.78
CA ALA A 358 11.51 -13.88 -0.59
C ALA A 358 10.16 -13.43 -0.01
N PHE A 359 10.15 -12.54 0.99
CA PHE A 359 8.88 -12.08 1.55
C PHE A 359 8.82 -10.60 1.90
N ASP A 360 9.96 -9.94 2.17
CA ASP A 360 9.96 -8.52 2.53
C ASP A 360 11.31 -7.86 2.20
N GLY A 361 11.38 -6.55 2.38
CA GLY A 361 12.61 -5.76 2.39
C GLY A 361 12.94 -5.26 3.79
N ASN A 362 14.22 -4.96 4.05
CA ASN A 362 14.60 -4.28 5.28
C ASN A 362 14.09 -2.84 5.28
N TRP A 363 14.14 -2.18 6.45
CA TRP A 363 13.63 -0.81 6.59
C TRP A 363 14.31 0.18 5.64
N ASP A 364 15.60 0.01 5.40
CA ASP A 364 16.40 0.87 4.53
C ASP A 364 16.13 0.64 3.03
N SER A 365 15.39 -0.42 2.67
CA SER A 365 14.93 -0.66 1.30
C SER A 365 13.65 0.08 0.90
N LEU A 366 13.02 0.83 1.81
CA LEU A 366 11.74 1.52 1.54
C LEU A 366 11.84 2.57 0.42
N SER A 367 13.03 3.09 0.16
CA SER A 367 13.30 3.99 -0.98
C SER A 367 13.56 3.27 -2.30
N SER A 368 13.67 1.94 -2.32
CA SER A 368 14.13 1.18 -3.51
C SER A 368 13.23 1.34 -4.73
N GLY A 369 11.92 1.60 -4.53
CA GLY A 369 11.00 1.93 -5.63
C GLY A 369 11.35 3.25 -6.37
N ILE A 370 12.21 4.10 -5.80
CA ILE A 370 12.66 5.36 -6.39
C ILE A 370 14.18 5.31 -6.68
N ASN A 371 14.93 4.73 -5.76
CA ASN A 371 16.39 4.60 -5.83
C ASN A 371 16.84 3.38 -5.02
N PHE A 372 17.34 2.36 -5.71
CA PHE A 372 17.87 1.16 -5.06
C PHE A 372 19.28 1.43 -4.52
N ASP A 373 19.41 1.43 -3.21
CA ASP A 373 20.69 1.58 -2.52
C ASP A 373 21.33 0.20 -2.28
N ARG A 374 22.37 -0.13 -3.02
CA ARG A 374 23.05 -1.44 -2.96
C ARG A 374 23.75 -1.70 -1.62
N GLU A 375 24.11 -0.66 -0.89
CA GLU A 375 24.81 -0.78 0.39
C GLU A 375 23.83 -1.09 1.53
N LEU A 376 22.62 -0.52 1.49
CA LEU A 376 21.67 -0.57 2.60
C LEU A 376 20.45 -1.44 2.31
N ALA A 377 19.94 -1.46 1.08
CA ALA A 377 18.74 -2.23 0.73
C ALA A 377 19.02 -3.74 0.76
N ARG A 378 18.14 -4.48 1.44
CA ARG A 378 18.18 -5.93 1.54
C ARG A 378 16.83 -6.57 1.31
N CYS A 379 16.83 -7.63 0.54
CA CYS A 379 15.74 -8.59 0.49
C CYS A 379 15.82 -9.50 1.72
N ILE A 380 14.67 -9.76 2.33
CA ILE A 380 14.53 -10.71 3.43
C ILE A 380 13.92 -11.99 2.86
N GLY A 381 14.66 -13.08 2.94
CA GLY A 381 14.18 -14.43 2.61
C GLY A 381 13.89 -15.23 3.87
N VAL A 382 12.74 -15.90 3.94
CA VAL A 382 12.54 -16.92 4.97
C VAL A 382 13.36 -18.16 4.62
N ASP A 383 14.11 -18.67 5.59
CA ASP A 383 14.96 -19.85 5.38
C ASP A 383 14.10 -21.11 5.13
N ILE A 384 14.42 -21.87 4.10
CA ILE A 384 13.64 -23.06 3.74
C ILE A 384 13.64 -24.11 4.87
N ARG A 385 14.71 -24.16 5.67
CA ARG A 385 14.78 -25.08 6.81
C ARG A 385 13.75 -24.74 7.87
N PHE A 386 13.50 -23.44 8.11
CA PHE A 386 12.44 -22.99 9.02
C PHE A 386 11.05 -23.36 8.47
N VAL A 387 10.81 -23.16 7.18
CA VAL A 387 9.56 -23.56 6.54
C VAL A 387 9.31 -25.07 6.73
N LEU A 388 10.31 -25.89 6.45
CA LEU A 388 10.21 -27.34 6.59
C LEU A 388 10.06 -27.77 8.08
N PHE A 389 10.75 -27.10 9.01
CA PHE A 389 10.58 -27.31 10.44
C PHE A 389 9.13 -27.05 10.88
N MET A 390 8.53 -25.97 10.40
CA MET A 390 7.14 -25.64 10.72
C MET A 390 6.16 -26.65 10.11
N MET A 391 6.40 -27.09 8.87
CA MET A 391 5.58 -28.12 8.25
C MET A 391 5.65 -29.47 8.98
N ASP A 392 6.82 -29.87 9.44
CA ASP A 392 7.05 -31.12 10.16
C ASP A 392 6.55 -31.04 11.62
N LYS A 393 7.12 -30.14 12.43
CA LYS A 393 6.94 -30.15 13.89
C LYS A 393 5.65 -29.51 14.36
N TRP A 394 5.14 -28.52 13.64
CA TRP A 394 3.88 -27.84 13.99
C TRP A 394 2.71 -28.31 13.13
N GLY A 395 2.91 -28.42 11.83
CA GLY A 395 1.86 -28.78 10.86
C GLY A 395 1.62 -30.28 10.72
N HIS A 396 2.52 -31.14 11.20
CA HIS A 396 2.48 -32.61 11.02
C HIS A 396 2.19 -33.03 9.58
N ALA A 397 2.82 -32.31 8.63
CA ALA A 397 2.59 -32.46 7.20
C ALA A 397 3.50 -33.54 6.57
N ASP A 398 3.58 -34.72 7.17
CA ASP A 398 4.48 -35.82 6.77
C ASP A 398 4.40 -36.19 5.29
N ARG A 399 3.17 -36.17 4.73
CA ARG A 399 2.96 -36.46 3.31
C ARG A 399 3.67 -35.44 2.42
N LEU A 400 3.55 -34.15 2.75
CA LEU A 400 4.18 -33.08 1.98
C LEU A 400 5.70 -33.12 2.12
N ILE A 401 6.22 -33.35 3.32
CA ILE A 401 7.65 -33.52 3.56
C ILE A 401 8.23 -34.66 2.74
N LYS A 402 7.54 -35.81 2.69
CA LYS A 402 7.94 -36.95 1.86
C LYS A 402 7.93 -36.62 0.36
N GLU A 403 6.91 -35.88 -0.10
CA GLU A 403 6.76 -35.47 -1.51
C GLU A 403 7.88 -34.50 -1.91
N ILE A 404 8.21 -33.52 -1.08
CA ILE A 404 9.30 -32.55 -1.34
C ILE A 404 10.66 -33.23 -1.38
N ASN A 405 10.89 -34.24 -0.54
CA ASN A 405 12.16 -34.97 -0.46
C ASN A 405 12.23 -36.20 -1.40
N ALA A 406 11.15 -36.54 -2.09
CA ALA A 406 11.16 -37.57 -3.11
C ALA A 406 11.96 -37.12 -4.34
N LYS A 407 13.04 -37.80 -4.63
CA LYS A 407 13.83 -37.59 -5.86
C LYS A 407 13.24 -38.33 -7.04
#